data_27646bb27cf0e0086eec30c37dcb4928
#
_entry.id   27646bb27cf0e0086eec30c37dcb4928
#
_cell.length_a   1.000
_cell.length_b   1.000
_cell.length_c   1.000
_cell.angle_alpha   90.00
_cell.angle_beta   90.00
_cell.angle_gamma   90.00
#
_symmetry.space_group_name_H-M   'P 1'
#
loop_
_entity.id
_entity.type
_entity.pdbx_description
1 polymer ?
#
loop_
_entity_poly.entity_id
_entity_poly.type
_entity_poly.pdbx_seq_one_letter_code
_entity_poly.pdbx_strand_id
1 'polypeptide(L)'
;MHSYSFEKLNVWQETRVFVKEVYTLTKAFPKEEQFGLVNQLRRATVSIASNIAEGTSRKTNKDQAKFTTIAYSSLMEVINQLILSNDLGYIKDKDYQELRLRAEKISNMLNALRNFQSGG
;
A
#
# COMPACT_ATOMS: atom_id res chain seq x y z
N MET A 1 7.88 2.73 -25.09
CA MET A 1 7.20 1.53 -24.55
C MET A 1 5.75 1.85 -24.25
N HIS A 2 4.88 0.87 -24.34
CA HIS A 2 3.45 1.05 -24.07
C HIS A 2 3.20 1.39 -22.59
N SER A 3 2.28 2.33 -22.34
CA SER A 3 1.89 2.69 -20.98
C SER A 3 0.47 2.15 -20.71
N TYR A 4 0.33 1.39 -19.64
CA TYR A 4 -0.97 0.83 -19.23
C TYR A 4 -1.75 1.82 -18.39
N SER A 5 -3.07 1.67 -18.35
CA SER A 5 -3.94 2.64 -17.68
C SER A 5 -3.63 2.82 -16.19
N PHE A 6 -3.28 1.74 -15.48
CA PHE A 6 -2.97 1.86 -14.05
C PHE A 6 -1.76 2.74 -13.78
N GLU A 7 -0.79 2.80 -14.71
CA GLU A 7 0.42 3.61 -14.55
C GLU A 7 0.09 5.10 -14.44
N LYS A 8 -1.07 5.52 -14.96
CA LYS A 8 -1.52 6.91 -14.94
C LYS A 8 -2.32 7.26 -13.69
N LEU A 9 -2.71 6.27 -12.89
CA LEU A 9 -3.48 6.52 -11.67
C LEU A 9 -2.62 7.13 -10.57
N ASN A 10 -3.08 8.25 -10.03
CA ASN A 10 -2.37 8.93 -8.94
C ASN A 10 -2.18 8.01 -7.73
N VAL A 11 -3.20 7.19 -7.39
CA VAL A 11 -3.10 6.29 -6.24
C VAL A 11 -2.04 5.22 -6.48
N TRP A 12 -1.87 4.74 -7.71
CA TRP A 12 -0.81 3.78 -8.02
C TRP A 12 0.56 4.43 -7.90
N GLN A 13 0.71 5.67 -8.39
CA GLN A 13 1.97 6.42 -8.28
C GLN A 13 2.34 6.67 -6.81
N GLU A 14 1.39 7.05 -5.98
CA GLU A 14 1.61 7.23 -4.54
C GLU A 14 2.01 5.91 -3.87
N THR A 15 1.35 4.81 -4.24
CA THR A 15 1.66 3.49 -3.69
C THR A 15 3.05 3.04 -4.12
N ARG A 16 3.43 3.32 -5.34
CA ARG A 16 4.77 2.99 -5.86
C ARG A 16 5.87 3.64 -5.02
N VAL A 17 5.69 4.91 -4.65
CA VAL A 17 6.63 5.61 -3.77
C VAL A 17 6.62 4.98 -2.38
N PHE A 18 5.44 4.65 -1.86
CA PHE A 18 5.28 4.02 -0.55
C PHE A 18 6.01 2.67 -0.48
N VAL A 19 5.92 1.85 -1.53
CA VAL A 19 6.65 0.58 -1.63
C VAL A 19 8.15 0.82 -1.46
N LYS A 20 8.70 1.80 -2.17
CA LYS A 20 10.12 2.13 -2.10
C LYS A 20 10.53 2.58 -0.69
N GLU A 21 9.68 3.39 -0.06
CA GLU A 21 9.93 3.86 1.31
C GLU A 21 9.96 2.71 2.31
N VAL A 22 9.00 1.78 2.21
CA VAL A 22 8.93 0.62 3.09
C VAL A 22 10.15 -0.28 2.90
N TYR A 23 10.58 -0.50 1.66
CA TYR A 23 11.77 -1.32 1.39
C TYR A 23 13.02 -0.68 1.97
N THR A 24 13.19 0.63 1.82
CA THR A 24 14.33 1.36 2.36
C THR A 24 14.34 1.29 3.89
N LEU A 25 13.18 1.56 4.51
CA LEU A 25 13.05 1.56 5.96
C LEU A 25 13.36 0.19 6.56
N THR A 26 12.83 -0.86 5.97
CA THR A 26 12.97 -2.21 6.52
C THR A 26 14.37 -2.79 6.41
N LYS A 27 15.26 -2.17 5.61
CA LYS A 27 16.67 -2.56 5.58
C LYS A 27 17.35 -2.38 6.95
N ALA A 28 16.86 -1.45 7.76
CA ALA A 28 17.42 -1.15 9.08
C ALA A 28 16.80 -1.99 10.20
N PHE A 29 15.82 -2.84 9.90
CA PHE A 29 15.19 -3.71 10.89
C PHE A 29 16.18 -4.79 11.36
N PRO A 30 16.01 -5.31 12.60
CA PRO A 30 16.86 -6.40 13.09
C PRO A 30 16.80 -7.62 12.16
N LYS A 31 17.91 -8.35 12.06
CA LYS A 31 18.00 -9.56 11.23
C LYS A 31 16.97 -10.62 11.59
N GLU A 32 16.63 -10.72 12.87
CA GLU A 32 15.63 -11.69 13.33
C GLU A 32 14.23 -11.41 12.78
N GLU A 33 13.98 -10.20 12.26
CA GLU A 33 12.70 -9.84 11.64
C GLU A 33 12.66 -10.04 10.12
N GLN A 34 13.76 -10.49 9.52
CA GLN A 34 13.80 -10.63 8.06
C GLN A 34 12.71 -11.53 7.52
N PHE A 35 12.40 -12.62 8.19
CA PHE A 35 11.33 -13.55 7.81
C PHE A 35 10.03 -13.31 8.58
N GLY A 36 10.00 -12.28 9.42
CA GLY A 36 8.81 -11.85 10.16
C GLY A 36 8.28 -10.53 9.61
N LEU A 37 8.40 -9.45 10.40
CA LEU A 37 7.83 -8.14 10.06
C LEU A 37 8.35 -7.58 8.73
N VAL A 38 9.63 -7.75 8.41
CA VAL A 38 10.18 -7.24 7.15
C VAL A 38 9.48 -7.88 5.97
N ASN A 39 9.39 -9.21 5.96
CA ASN A 39 8.74 -9.94 4.88
C ASN A 39 7.26 -9.57 4.77
N GLN A 40 6.55 -9.52 5.90
CA GLN A 40 5.13 -9.19 5.94
C GLN A 40 4.86 -7.76 5.42
N LEU A 41 5.64 -6.77 5.87
CA LEU A 41 5.50 -5.39 5.42
C LEU A 41 5.72 -5.26 3.92
N ARG A 42 6.78 -5.88 3.41
CA ARG A 42 7.11 -5.81 1.99
C ARG A 42 6.04 -6.46 1.13
N ARG A 43 5.57 -7.64 1.52
CA ARG A 43 4.54 -8.36 0.77
C ARG A 43 3.22 -7.61 0.77
N ALA A 44 2.80 -7.11 1.93
CA ALA A 44 1.54 -6.37 2.04
C ALA A 44 1.59 -5.07 1.25
N THR A 45 2.72 -4.36 1.28
CA THR A 45 2.87 -3.11 0.54
C THR A 45 2.82 -3.33 -0.97
N VAL A 46 3.52 -4.34 -1.46
CA VAL A 46 3.48 -4.73 -2.88
C VAL A 46 2.06 -5.13 -3.28
N SER A 47 1.34 -5.83 -2.39
CA SER A 47 -0.04 -6.25 -2.64
C SER A 47 -0.97 -5.07 -2.90
N ILE A 48 -0.77 -3.92 -2.24
CA ILE A 48 -1.56 -2.72 -2.52
C ILE A 48 -1.42 -2.34 -4.00
N ALA A 49 -0.19 -2.18 -4.46
CA ALA A 49 0.10 -1.78 -5.85
C ALA A 49 -0.42 -2.81 -6.85
N SER A 50 -0.20 -4.10 -6.57
CA SER A 50 -0.61 -5.17 -7.47
C SER A 50 -2.12 -5.22 -7.64
N ASN A 51 -2.88 -5.04 -6.56
CA ASN A 51 -4.34 -5.07 -6.63
C ASN A 51 -4.91 -3.83 -7.31
N ILE A 52 -4.28 -2.66 -7.16
CA ILE A 52 -4.67 -1.48 -7.93
C ILE A 52 -4.50 -1.76 -9.42
N ALA A 53 -3.34 -2.30 -9.82
CA ALA A 53 -3.04 -2.58 -11.22
C ALA A 53 -4.01 -3.63 -11.79
N GLU A 54 -4.21 -4.73 -11.07
CA GLU A 54 -5.13 -5.79 -11.53
C GLU A 54 -6.56 -5.28 -11.62
N GLY A 55 -6.99 -4.45 -10.67
CA GLY A 55 -8.34 -3.90 -10.66
C GLY A 55 -8.67 -3.12 -11.91
N THR A 56 -7.72 -2.30 -12.39
CA THR A 56 -7.96 -1.49 -13.60
C THR A 56 -8.07 -2.33 -14.86
N SER A 57 -7.61 -3.58 -14.84
CA SER A 57 -7.70 -4.48 -15.99
C SER A 57 -9.05 -5.21 -16.06
N ARG A 58 -9.85 -5.13 -14.99
CA ARG A 58 -11.15 -5.82 -14.95
C ARG A 58 -12.19 -5.09 -15.78
N LYS A 59 -13.13 -5.86 -16.35
CA LYS A 59 -14.10 -5.32 -17.29
C LYS A 59 -15.30 -4.66 -16.64
N THR A 60 -15.69 -5.10 -15.45
CA THR A 60 -16.90 -4.57 -14.78
C THR A 60 -16.53 -3.69 -13.61
N ASN A 61 -17.36 -2.70 -13.31
CA ASN A 61 -17.18 -1.83 -12.15
C ASN A 61 -17.15 -2.64 -10.84
N LYS A 62 -18.00 -3.66 -10.75
CA LYS A 62 -18.08 -4.52 -9.59
C LYS A 62 -16.75 -5.23 -9.33
N ASP A 63 -16.16 -5.80 -10.38
CA ASP A 63 -14.88 -6.49 -10.27
C ASP A 63 -13.75 -5.51 -9.93
N GLN A 64 -13.75 -4.33 -10.54
CA GLN A 64 -12.78 -3.29 -10.25
C GLN A 64 -12.81 -2.90 -8.77
N ALA A 65 -14.01 -2.64 -8.25
CA ALA A 65 -14.21 -2.27 -6.84
C ALA A 65 -13.75 -3.37 -5.89
N LYS A 66 -13.91 -4.63 -6.28
CA LYS A 66 -13.44 -5.77 -5.49
C LYS A 66 -11.93 -5.74 -5.29
N PHE A 67 -11.17 -5.50 -6.36
CA PHE A 67 -9.70 -5.41 -6.27
C PHE A 67 -9.26 -4.19 -5.47
N THR A 68 -9.97 -3.06 -5.59
CA THR A 68 -9.70 -1.87 -4.79
C THR A 68 -9.92 -2.16 -3.30
N THR A 69 -10.96 -2.94 -2.97
CA THR A 69 -11.23 -3.36 -1.59
C THR A 69 -10.08 -4.23 -1.05
N ILE A 70 -9.54 -5.14 -1.87
CA ILE A 70 -8.40 -5.96 -1.47
C ILE A 70 -7.16 -5.07 -1.23
N ALA A 71 -6.93 -4.10 -2.11
CA ALA A 71 -5.84 -3.13 -1.93
C ALA A 71 -5.98 -2.37 -0.61
N TYR A 72 -7.19 -1.93 -0.28
CA TYR A 72 -7.48 -1.24 0.98
C TYR A 72 -7.18 -2.14 2.18
N SER A 73 -7.59 -3.40 2.12
CA SER A 73 -7.30 -4.38 3.19
C SER A 73 -5.80 -4.58 3.37
N SER A 74 -5.04 -4.65 2.27
CA SER A 74 -3.58 -4.75 2.33
C SER A 74 -2.97 -3.52 2.98
N LEU A 75 -3.50 -2.34 2.69
CA LEU A 75 -3.05 -1.10 3.32
C LEU A 75 -3.29 -1.12 4.84
N MET A 76 -4.46 -1.60 5.27
CA MET A 76 -4.75 -1.74 6.70
C MET A 76 -3.75 -2.68 7.37
N GLU A 77 -3.39 -3.78 6.69
CA GLU A 77 -2.36 -4.69 7.18
C GLU A 77 -1.01 -3.98 7.35
N VAL A 78 -0.62 -3.16 6.36
CA VAL A 78 0.63 -2.39 6.43
C VAL A 78 0.60 -1.41 7.60
N ILE A 79 -0.50 -0.67 7.77
CA ILE A 79 -0.64 0.30 8.87
C ILE A 79 -0.51 -0.41 10.22
N ASN A 80 -1.17 -1.56 10.38
CA ASN A 80 -1.04 -2.37 11.59
C ASN A 80 0.42 -2.75 11.86
N GLN A 81 1.12 -3.23 10.84
CA GLN A 81 2.51 -3.66 10.98
C GLN A 81 3.45 -2.48 11.25
N LEU A 82 3.16 -1.30 10.70
CA LEU A 82 3.93 -0.08 10.99
C LEU A 82 3.78 0.33 12.46
N ILE A 83 2.56 0.26 12.99
CA ILE A 83 2.28 0.57 14.39
C ILE A 83 3.07 -0.38 15.29
N LEU A 84 3.00 -1.68 15.01
CA LEU A 84 3.72 -2.70 15.79
C LEU A 84 5.23 -2.50 15.71
N SER A 85 5.74 -2.19 14.53
CA SER A 85 7.18 -1.95 14.32
C SER A 85 7.65 -0.72 15.08
N ASN A 86 6.83 0.32 15.12
CA ASN A 86 7.12 1.52 15.90
C ASN A 86 7.12 1.21 17.41
N ASP A 87 6.15 0.43 17.88
CA ASP A 87 6.07 0.01 19.27
C ASP A 87 7.30 -0.79 19.69
N LEU A 88 7.83 -1.61 18.79
CA LEU A 88 9.02 -2.42 19.03
C LEU A 88 10.33 -1.62 18.91
N GLY A 89 10.25 -0.35 18.56
CA GLY A 89 11.42 0.50 18.44
C GLY A 89 12.22 0.32 17.16
N TYR A 90 11.65 -0.32 16.13
CA TYR A 90 12.35 -0.58 14.88
C TYR A 90 12.33 0.61 13.92
N ILE A 91 11.44 1.57 14.14
CA ILE A 91 11.25 2.74 13.27
C ILE A 91 11.44 4.00 14.11
N LYS A 92 12.18 4.98 13.58
CA LYS A 92 12.31 6.29 14.22
C LYS A 92 10.98 7.03 14.10
N ASP A 93 10.61 7.80 15.13
CA ASP A 93 9.34 8.52 15.16
C ASP A 93 9.10 9.37 13.91
N LYS A 94 10.13 10.08 13.44
CA LYS A 94 10.03 10.91 12.26
C LYS A 94 9.63 10.08 11.02
N ASP A 95 10.31 8.96 10.82
CA ASP A 95 10.04 8.07 9.68
C ASP A 95 8.64 7.46 9.79
N TYR A 96 8.24 7.08 11.00
CA TYR A 96 6.91 6.55 11.25
C TYR A 96 5.83 7.56 10.90
N GLN A 97 5.99 8.82 11.35
CA GLN A 97 5.01 9.86 11.05
C GLN A 97 4.87 10.09 9.55
N GLU A 98 5.98 10.14 8.83
CA GLU A 98 5.97 10.34 7.38
C GLU A 98 5.25 9.21 6.65
N LEU A 99 5.54 7.96 7.04
CA LEU A 99 4.88 6.79 6.44
C LEU A 99 3.39 6.76 6.75
N ARG A 100 2.99 7.13 7.98
CA ARG A 100 1.58 7.18 8.37
C ARG A 100 0.82 8.23 7.55
N LEU A 101 1.41 9.38 7.31
CA LEU A 101 0.79 10.42 6.48
C LEU A 101 0.58 9.95 5.05
N ARG A 102 1.57 9.28 4.47
CA ARG A 102 1.42 8.74 3.11
C ARG A 102 0.37 7.63 3.08
N ALA A 103 0.35 6.77 4.08
CA ALA A 103 -0.67 5.70 4.18
C ALA A 103 -2.08 6.29 4.26
N GLU A 104 -2.27 7.36 5.03
CA GLU A 104 -3.57 8.04 5.12
C GLU A 104 -3.98 8.60 3.76
N LYS A 105 -3.06 9.22 3.05
CA LYS A 105 -3.32 9.76 1.71
C LYS A 105 -3.76 8.64 0.78
N ILE A 106 -3.05 7.53 0.76
CA ILE A 106 -3.39 6.37 -0.08
C ILE A 106 -4.77 5.83 0.32
N SER A 107 -5.06 5.74 1.61
CA SER A 107 -6.36 5.29 2.12
C SER A 107 -7.50 6.15 1.56
N ASN A 108 -7.35 7.46 1.60
CA ASN A 108 -8.36 8.39 1.08
C ASN A 108 -8.52 8.24 -0.43
N MET A 109 -7.42 8.07 -1.15
CA MET A 109 -7.44 7.88 -2.60
C MET A 109 -8.10 6.55 -2.99
N LEU A 110 -7.84 5.47 -2.24
CA LEU A 110 -8.48 4.18 -2.49
C LEU A 110 -9.98 4.23 -2.22
N ASN A 111 -10.41 4.93 -1.17
CA ASN A 111 -11.83 5.12 -0.91
C ASN A 111 -12.51 5.88 -2.02
N ALA A 112 -11.87 6.95 -2.52
CA ALA A 112 -12.41 7.72 -3.65
C ALA A 112 -12.51 6.87 -4.91
N LEU A 113 -11.48 6.07 -5.21
CA LEU A 113 -11.47 5.18 -6.36
C LEU A 113 -12.58 4.14 -6.26
N ARG A 114 -12.72 3.52 -5.10
CA ARG A 114 -13.76 2.50 -4.86
C ARG A 114 -15.16 3.07 -5.03
N ASN A 115 -15.40 4.27 -4.50
CA ASN A 115 -16.68 4.95 -4.65
C ASN A 115 -16.99 5.24 -6.12
N PHE A 116 -16.00 5.71 -6.86
CA PHE A 116 -16.14 5.94 -8.30
C PHE A 116 -16.49 4.64 -9.03
N GLN A 117 -15.78 3.56 -8.74
CA GLN A 117 -15.99 2.23 -9.35
C GLN A 117 -17.35 1.65 -8.98
N SER A 118 -17.85 1.94 -7.81
CA SER A 118 -19.17 1.46 -7.35
C SER A 118 -20.33 2.32 -7.84
N GLY A 119 -20.05 3.36 -8.63
CA GLY A 119 -21.08 4.22 -9.19
C GLY A 119 -21.61 5.26 -8.23
N GLY A 120 -20.90 5.47 -7.13
CA GLY A 120 -21.34 6.43 -6.09
C GLY A 120 -20.25 7.37 -5.67
#